data_54cdcbf36ab5d21d55b807c494a381ae
#
_entry.id   54cdcbf36ab5d21d55b807c494a381ae
#
_cell.length_a   1.000
_cell.length_b   1.000
_cell.length_c   1.000
_cell.angle_alpha   90.00
_cell.angle_beta   90.00
_cell.angle_gamma   90.00
#
_symmetry.space_group_name_H-M   'P 1'
#
loop_
_entity.id
_entity.type
_entity.pdbx_description
1 polymer ?
#
loop_
_entity_poly.entity_id
_entity_poly.type
_entity_poly.pdbx_seq_one_letter_code
_entity_poly.pdbx_strand_id
1 'polypeptide(L)'
;MKNIEKVDTIIFDMDGTLLKSDTYCVGAIQKAICDVFKRHHIDSEIPSPQIILKEVGKPSHQFYQDILPAKYNYFIDEVFAGIQKNESEALRNGKGKLFNGVIDILKYLQRKKYNLALVSNCSSFYFNTVIDVFHLDKYMNKTQCIGDKPGLVKRKIIKNLIKDFNSNLAAVVGDRFYDIE
;
A
#
# COMPACT_ATOMS: atom_id res chain seq x y z
N MET A 1 38.10 16.45 7.66
CA MET A 1 36.85 16.57 6.91
C MET A 1 35.86 15.53 7.48
N LYS A 2 34.71 15.96 8.02
CA LYS A 2 33.65 14.98 8.43
C LYS A 2 33.21 14.26 7.16
N ASN A 3 33.36 12.94 7.13
CA ASN A 3 32.70 12.13 6.09
C ASN A 3 31.20 12.41 6.17
N ILE A 4 30.64 13.07 5.16
CA ILE A 4 29.22 13.19 5.02
C ILE A 4 28.74 11.80 4.67
N GLU A 5 28.08 11.12 5.60
CA GLU A 5 27.43 9.84 5.35
C GLU A 5 26.46 10.03 4.18
N LYS A 6 26.66 9.23 3.15
CA LYS A 6 25.87 9.32 1.93
C LYS A 6 24.75 8.26 2.03
N VAL A 7 23.52 8.66 1.74
CA VAL A 7 22.41 7.72 1.59
C VAL A 7 22.81 6.61 0.61
N ASP A 8 22.65 5.37 1.03
CA ASP A 8 22.94 4.17 0.24
C ASP A 8 21.69 3.30 0.00
N THR A 9 20.64 3.54 0.77
CA THR A 9 19.39 2.76 0.74
C THR A 9 18.19 3.70 0.66
N ILE A 10 17.24 3.38 -0.22
CA ILE A 10 15.98 4.13 -0.35
C ILE A 10 14.83 3.14 -0.22
N ILE A 11 13.94 3.41 0.72
CA ILE A 11 12.77 2.61 1.02
C ILE A 11 11.52 3.40 0.64
N PHE A 12 10.76 2.90 -0.31
CA PHE A 12 9.54 3.53 -0.80
C PHE A 12 8.30 2.92 -0.15
N ASP A 13 7.34 3.78 0.16
CA ASP A 13 5.95 3.37 0.29
C ASP A 13 5.34 3.14 -1.10
N MET A 14 4.14 2.54 -1.12
CA MET A 14 3.45 2.16 -2.35
C MET A 14 2.32 3.13 -2.70
N ASP A 15 1.27 3.12 -1.89
CA ASP A 15 0.03 3.86 -2.16
C ASP A 15 0.20 5.36 -1.88
N GLY A 16 -0.12 6.21 -2.85
CA GLY A 16 0.11 7.65 -2.72
C GLY A 16 1.56 8.08 -2.99
N THR A 17 2.51 7.14 -3.07
CA THR A 17 3.93 7.41 -3.31
C THR A 17 4.40 6.95 -4.69
N LEU A 18 4.31 5.67 -5.00
CA LEU A 18 4.60 5.14 -6.33
C LEU A 18 3.33 4.94 -7.16
N LEU A 19 2.22 4.55 -6.52
CA LEU A 19 0.95 4.18 -7.13
C LEU A 19 -0.13 5.23 -6.82
N LYS A 20 -0.84 5.68 -7.87
CA LYS A 20 -2.05 6.50 -7.77
C LYS A 20 -3.26 5.63 -7.42
N SER A 21 -3.30 5.13 -6.19
CA SER A 21 -4.34 4.21 -5.74
C SER A 21 -5.73 4.87 -5.66
N ASP A 22 -5.80 6.18 -5.44
CA ASP A 22 -7.02 6.99 -5.43
C ASP A 22 -7.84 6.87 -6.72
N THR A 23 -7.20 6.58 -7.84
CA THR A 23 -7.86 6.49 -9.16
C THR A 23 -8.81 5.31 -9.32
N TYR A 24 -8.70 4.27 -8.48
CA TYR A 24 -9.52 3.05 -8.58
C TYR A 24 -10.00 2.48 -7.24
N CYS A 25 -9.26 2.71 -6.13
CA CYS A 25 -9.56 2.08 -4.84
C CYS A 25 -10.95 2.47 -4.32
N VAL A 26 -11.33 3.73 -4.42
CA VAL A 26 -12.64 4.22 -3.95
C VAL A 26 -13.78 3.43 -4.59
N GLY A 27 -13.78 3.31 -5.92
CA GLY A 27 -14.82 2.57 -6.64
C GLY A 27 -14.83 1.09 -6.29
N ALA A 28 -13.66 0.48 -6.11
CA ALA A 28 -13.52 -0.93 -5.72
C ALA A 28 -14.08 -1.18 -4.31
N ILE A 29 -13.79 -0.28 -3.37
CA ILE A 29 -14.24 -0.36 -1.98
C ILE A 29 -15.75 -0.13 -1.88
N GLN A 30 -16.25 0.96 -2.49
CA GLN A 30 -17.68 1.25 -2.48
C GLN A 30 -18.50 0.12 -3.09
N LYS A 31 -18.02 -0.46 -4.20
CA LYS A 31 -18.66 -1.62 -4.82
C LYS A 31 -18.70 -2.82 -3.89
N ALA A 32 -17.62 -3.14 -3.19
CA ALA A 32 -17.57 -4.27 -2.26
C ALA A 32 -18.58 -4.10 -1.11
N ILE A 33 -18.63 -2.92 -0.49
CA ILE A 33 -19.58 -2.61 0.59
C ILE A 33 -21.03 -2.69 0.07
N CYS A 34 -21.28 -2.10 -1.12
CA CYS A 34 -22.60 -2.14 -1.74
C CYS A 34 -23.08 -3.58 -2.00
N ASP A 35 -22.19 -4.43 -2.54
CA ASP A 35 -22.51 -5.82 -2.87
C ASP A 35 -22.84 -6.62 -1.58
N VAL A 36 -22.09 -6.40 -0.49
CA VAL A 36 -22.36 -7.01 0.83
C VAL A 36 -23.70 -6.51 1.39
N PHE A 37 -23.92 -5.20 1.42
CA PHE A 37 -25.14 -4.61 1.95
C PHE A 37 -26.38 -5.10 1.19
N LYS A 38 -26.33 -5.17 -0.14
CA LYS A 38 -27.42 -5.73 -0.96
C LYS A 38 -27.70 -7.19 -0.62
N ARG A 39 -26.67 -8.01 -0.48
CA ARG A 39 -26.79 -9.44 -0.18
C ARG A 39 -27.47 -9.70 1.16
N HIS A 40 -27.19 -8.85 2.13
CA HIS A 40 -27.74 -8.94 3.49
C HIS A 40 -28.96 -8.05 3.74
N HIS A 41 -29.55 -7.47 2.68
CA HIS A 41 -30.72 -6.58 2.76
C HIS A 41 -30.52 -5.41 3.74
N ILE A 42 -29.30 -4.86 3.80
CA ILE A 42 -28.94 -3.73 4.65
C ILE A 42 -29.28 -2.44 3.91
N ASP A 43 -30.18 -1.64 4.48
CA ASP A 43 -30.42 -0.27 4.05
C ASP A 43 -29.55 0.68 4.87
N SER A 44 -28.40 1.04 4.30
CA SER A 44 -27.45 1.95 4.93
C SER A 44 -26.61 2.67 3.87
N GLU A 45 -26.19 3.88 4.20
CA GLU A 45 -25.30 4.66 3.34
C GLU A 45 -23.94 4.00 3.19
N ILE A 46 -23.38 4.12 1.99
CA ILE A 46 -22.04 3.67 1.67
C ILE A 46 -21.05 4.82 1.98
N PRO A 47 -19.88 4.55 2.55
CA PRO A 47 -18.90 5.58 2.85
C PRO A 47 -18.56 6.44 1.64
N SER A 48 -18.53 7.77 1.86
CA SER A 48 -18.18 8.72 0.79
C SER A 48 -16.71 8.54 0.36
N PRO A 49 -16.35 8.98 -0.87
CA PRO A 49 -14.97 8.96 -1.32
C PRO A 49 -13.99 9.62 -0.36
N GLN A 50 -14.40 10.74 0.27
CA GLN A 50 -13.57 11.48 1.23
C GLN A 50 -13.27 10.67 2.49
N ILE A 51 -14.24 9.93 3.01
CA ILE A 51 -14.04 9.04 4.17
C ILE A 51 -13.05 7.95 3.80
N ILE A 52 -13.25 7.29 2.66
CA ILE A 52 -12.37 6.21 2.20
C ILE A 52 -10.93 6.69 2.01
N LEU A 53 -10.74 7.80 1.27
CA LEU A 53 -9.40 8.33 0.97
C LEU A 53 -8.64 8.80 2.22
N LYS A 54 -9.34 9.27 3.24
CA LYS A 54 -8.74 9.64 4.52
C LYS A 54 -8.09 8.43 5.21
N GLU A 55 -8.67 7.25 5.05
CA GLU A 55 -8.24 6.03 5.73
C GLU A 55 -7.21 5.21 4.93
N VAL A 56 -7.07 5.46 3.62
CA VAL A 56 -6.05 4.79 2.77
C VAL A 56 -4.64 5.03 3.34
N GLY A 57 -3.82 3.96 3.38
CA GLY A 57 -2.46 3.98 3.94
C GLY A 57 -2.39 3.51 5.40
N LYS A 58 -3.52 3.37 6.11
CA LYS A 58 -3.57 2.70 7.41
C LYS A 58 -3.30 1.19 7.27
N PRO A 59 -2.88 0.51 8.36
CA PRO A 59 -2.88 -0.95 8.40
C PRO A 59 -4.25 -1.51 8.00
N SER A 60 -4.26 -2.53 7.13
CA SER A 60 -5.51 -3.01 6.49
C SER A 60 -6.63 -3.34 7.48
N HIS A 61 -6.33 -4.02 8.60
CA HIS A 61 -7.37 -4.34 9.59
C HIS A 61 -8.01 -3.09 10.23
N GLN A 62 -7.23 -2.04 10.48
CA GLN A 62 -7.74 -0.77 11.01
C GLN A 62 -8.52 -0.01 9.94
N PHE A 63 -8.02 0.01 8.70
CA PHE A 63 -8.70 0.59 7.57
C PHE A 63 -10.13 0.07 7.43
N TYR A 64 -10.33 -1.26 7.45
CA TYR A 64 -11.67 -1.84 7.28
C TYR A 64 -12.61 -1.54 8.44
N GLN A 65 -12.10 -1.46 9.66
CA GLN A 65 -12.88 -1.04 10.83
C GLN A 65 -13.33 0.42 10.73
N ASP A 66 -12.46 1.29 10.21
CA ASP A 66 -12.71 2.73 10.17
C ASP A 66 -13.64 3.15 9.01
N ILE A 67 -13.69 2.38 7.92
CA ILE A 67 -14.59 2.67 6.78
C ILE A 67 -16.01 2.12 6.94
N LEU A 68 -16.23 1.15 7.85
CA LEU A 68 -17.55 0.57 8.09
C LEU A 68 -18.15 1.16 9.38
N PRO A 69 -19.47 1.46 9.41
CA PRO A 69 -20.14 1.73 10.67
C PRO A 69 -19.98 0.55 11.64
N ALA A 70 -19.66 0.83 12.92
CA ALA A 70 -19.32 -0.19 13.92
C ALA A 70 -20.36 -1.34 14.03
N LYS A 71 -21.65 -1.03 13.83
CA LYS A 71 -22.73 -2.02 13.81
C LYS A 71 -22.64 -3.06 12.67
N TYR A 72 -21.78 -2.85 11.68
CA TYR A 72 -21.56 -3.75 10.54
C TYR A 72 -20.17 -4.41 10.55
N ASN A 73 -19.41 -4.25 11.63
CA ASN A 73 -18.05 -4.83 11.72
C ASN A 73 -18.03 -6.35 11.60
N TYR A 74 -19.14 -7.04 11.85
CA TYR A 74 -19.23 -8.49 11.63
C TYR A 74 -19.21 -8.91 10.15
N PHE A 75 -19.32 -7.95 9.21
CA PHE A 75 -19.13 -8.19 7.77
C PHE A 75 -17.72 -7.83 7.26
N ILE A 76 -16.80 -7.46 8.12
CA ILE A 76 -15.45 -7.02 7.71
C ILE A 76 -14.78 -8.03 6.79
N ASP A 77 -14.81 -9.31 7.11
CA ASP A 77 -14.14 -10.35 6.30
C ASP A 77 -14.76 -10.46 4.91
N GLU A 78 -16.08 -10.34 4.79
CA GLU A 78 -16.79 -10.40 3.52
C GLU A 78 -16.53 -9.16 2.66
N VAL A 79 -16.53 -7.98 3.28
CA VAL A 79 -16.18 -6.71 2.62
C VAL A 79 -14.72 -6.75 2.17
N PHE A 80 -13.81 -7.22 3.03
CA PHE A 80 -12.39 -7.37 2.71
C PHE A 80 -12.17 -8.25 1.47
N ALA A 81 -12.78 -9.43 1.43
CA ALA A 81 -12.68 -10.32 0.27
C ALA A 81 -13.21 -9.65 -1.01
N GLY A 82 -14.32 -8.91 -0.91
CA GLY A 82 -14.88 -8.14 -2.01
C GLY A 82 -13.93 -7.02 -2.50
N ILE A 83 -13.32 -6.28 -1.58
CA ILE A 83 -12.35 -5.23 -1.91
C ILE A 83 -11.15 -5.82 -2.63
N GLN A 84 -10.53 -6.86 -2.08
CA GLN A 84 -9.37 -7.51 -2.71
C GLN A 84 -9.67 -7.96 -4.15
N LYS A 85 -10.85 -8.57 -4.36
CA LYS A 85 -11.30 -8.97 -5.70
C LYS A 85 -11.41 -7.77 -6.63
N ASN A 86 -12.18 -6.74 -6.22
CA ASN A 86 -12.46 -5.58 -7.05
C ASN A 86 -11.21 -4.77 -7.38
N GLU A 87 -10.28 -4.60 -6.42
CA GLU A 87 -9.00 -3.91 -6.63
C GLU A 87 -8.10 -4.69 -7.60
N SER A 88 -8.01 -6.02 -7.42
CA SER A 88 -7.24 -6.86 -8.33
C SER A 88 -7.79 -6.82 -9.75
N GLU A 89 -9.10 -6.89 -9.93
CA GLU A 89 -9.74 -6.74 -11.23
C GLU A 89 -9.48 -5.36 -11.84
N ALA A 90 -9.58 -4.29 -11.06
CA ALA A 90 -9.31 -2.93 -11.52
C ALA A 90 -7.85 -2.77 -11.99
N LEU A 91 -6.90 -3.25 -11.21
CA LEU A 91 -5.47 -3.22 -11.54
C LEU A 91 -5.16 -4.00 -12.82
N ARG A 92 -5.63 -5.25 -12.92
CA ARG A 92 -5.40 -6.12 -14.09
C ARG A 92 -6.08 -5.60 -15.35
N ASN A 93 -7.16 -4.84 -15.21
CA ASN A 93 -7.86 -4.15 -16.30
C ASN A 93 -7.28 -2.76 -16.62
N GLY A 94 -6.08 -2.42 -16.10
CA GLY A 94 -5.35 -1.20 -16.44
C GLY A 94 -5.91 0.09 -15.84
N LYS A 95 -6.75 0.01 -14.80
CA LYS A 95 -7.28 1.20 -14.11
C LYS A 95 -6.27 1.83 -13.14
N GLY A 96 -5.31 1.05 -12.64
CA GLY A 96 -4.22 1.56 -11.81
C GLY A 96 -3.15 2.28 -12.63
N LYS A 97 -2.52 3.28 -12.04
CA LYS A 97 -1.42 4.04 -12.68
C LYS A 97 -0.34 4.37 -11.66
N LEU A 98 0.91 4.22 -12.07
CA LEU A 98 2.03 4.80 -11.32
C LEU A 98 2.05 6.33 -11.50
N PHE A 99 2.63 7.03 -10.54
CA PHE A 99 2.95 8.45 -10.74
C PHE A 99 3.92 8.63 -11.91
N ASN A 100 3.82 9.78 -12.58
CA ASN A 100 4.71 10.08 -13.70
C ASN A 100 6.18 10.10 -13.24
N GLY A 101 7.06 9.46 -14.01
CA GLY A 101 8.49 9.41 -13.72
C GLY A 101 8.92 8.31 -12.72
N VAL A 102 8.00 7.56 -12.10
CA VAL A 102 8.35 6.49 -11.15
C VAL A 102 9.32 5.49 -11.76
N ILE A 103 9.04 4.95 -12.93
CA ILE A 103 9.91 3.97 -13.58
C ILE A 103 11.28 4.57 -13.92
N ASP A 104 11.32 5.83 -14.33
CA ASP A 104 12.56 6.50 -14.71
C ASP A 104 13.46 6.74 -13.49
N ILE A 105 12.87 7.19 -12.37
CA ILE A 105 13.64 7.38 -11.13
C ILE A 105 14.12 6.04 -10.57
N LEU A 106 13.29 4.98 -10.59
CA LEU A 106 13.73 3.66 -10.11
C LEU A 106 14.89 3.12 -10.94
N LYS A 107 14.83 3.22 -12.28
CA LYS A 107 15.95 2.88 -13.17
C LYS A 107 17.21 3.71 -12.90
N TYR A 108 17.04 5.00 -12.66
CA TYR A 108 18.15 5.89 -12.34
C TYR A 108 18.84 5.46 -11.04
N LEU A 109 18.06 5.21 -9.99
CA LEU A 109 18.57 4.82 -8.69
C LEU A 109 19.27 3.45 -8.73
N GLN A 110 18.73 2.48 -9.50
CA GLN A 110 19.40 1.20 -9.73
C GLN A 110 20.77 1.39 -10.41
N ARG A 111 20.82 2.22 -11.47
CA ARG A 111 22.11 2.52 -12.15
C ARG A 111 23.12 3.19 -11.21
N LYS A 112 22.65 3.95 -10.24
CA LYS A 112 23.48 4.56 -9.17
C LYS A 112 23.82 3.58 -8.04
N LYS A 113 23.37 2.32 -8.13
CA LYS A 113 23.63 1.24 -7.17
C LYS A 113 23.10 1.50 -5.76
N TYR A 114 21.98 2.23 -5.64
CA TYR A 114 21.24 2.29 -4.38
C TYR A 114 20.57 0.95 -4.07
N ASN A 115 20.52 0.58 -2.80
CA ASN A 115 19.60 -0.45 -2.34
C ASN A 115 18.18 0.11 -2.38
N LEU A 116 17.27 -0.57 -3.07
CA LEU A 116 15.89 -0.13 -3.21
C LEU A 116 14.95 -1.14 -2.56
N ALA A 117 14.06 -0.68 -1.71
CA ALA A 117 13.02 -1.51 -1.14
C ALA A 117 11.63 -0.86 -1.28
N LEU A 118 10.60 -1.70 -1.39
CA LEU A 118 9.19 -1.33 -1.35
C LEU A 118 8.57 -1.87 -0.09
N VAL A 119 7.94 -1.01 0.71
CA VAL A 119 7.27 -1.40 1.97
C VAL A 119 5.90 -0.75 2.05
N SER A 120 4.85 -1.55 2.28
CA SER A 120 3.48 -1.05 2.39
C SER A 120 2.74 -1.59 3.61
N ASN A 121 1.72 -0.86 4.06
CA ASN A 121 0.79 -1.26 5.11
C ASN A 121 -0.37 -2.14 4.61
N CYS A 122 -0.46 -2.41 3.32
CA CYS A 122 -1.57 -3.12 2.70
C CYS A 122 -1.55 -4.63 2.93
N SER A 123 -2.60 -5.31 2.50
CA SER A 123 -2.70 -6.77 2.50
C SER A 123 -1.71 -7.43 1.55
N SER A 124 -1.31 -8.66 1.85
CA SER A 124 -0.37 -9.42 1.01
C SER A 124 -0.90 -9.65 -0.40
N PHE A 125 -2.20 -9.92 -0.53
CA PHE A 125 -2.82 -10.17 -1.84
C PHE A 125 -2.77 -8.93 -2.75
N TYR A 126 -3.17 -7.76 -2.22
CA TYR A 126 -3.13 -6.50 -2.95
C TYR A 126 -1.69 -6.11 -3.31
N PHE A 127 -0.76 -6.20 -2.36
CA PHE A 127 0.66 -5.92 -2.56
C PHE A 127 1.25 -6.69 -3.73
N ASN A 128 1.04 -8.02 -3.73
CA ASN A 128 1.55 -8.87 -4.79
C ASN A 128 0.89 -8.55 -6.15
N THR A 129 -0.42 -8.25 -6.15
CA THR A 129 -1.10 -7.83 -7.39
C THR A 129 -0.48 -6.57 -7.99
N VAL A 130 -0.16 -5.56 -7.17
CA VAL A 130 0.49 -4.32 -7.63
C VAL A 130 1.89 -4.61 -8.18
N ILE A 131 2.68 -5.42 -7.46
CA ILE A 131 4.02 -5.82 -7.92
C ILE A 131 3.94 -6.50 -9.29
N ASP A 132 3.04 -7.46 -9.45
CA ASP A 132 2.86 -8.23 -10.68
C ASP A 132 2.44 -7.34 -11.85
N VAL A 133 1.43 -6.48 -11.64
CA VAL A 133 0.87 -5.62 -12.70
C VAL A 133 1.87 -4.58 -13.19
N PHE A 134 2.66 -3.99 -12.29
CA PHE A 134 3.62 -2.94 -12.62
C PHE A 134 5.07 -3.42 -12.72
N HIS A 135 5.31 -4.72 -12.51
CA HIS A 135 6.64 -5.33 -12.53
C HIS A 135 7.64 -4.63 -11.61
N LEU A 136 7.20 -4.23 -10.41
CA LEU A 136 8.04 -3.47 -9.47
C LEU A 136 9.19 -4.32 -8.91
N ASP A 137 9.04 -5.64 -8.89
CA ASP A 137 10.10 -6.61 -8.56
C ASP A 137 11.38 -6.42 -9.39
N LYS A 138 11.25 -5.96 -10.65
CA LYS A 138 12.40 -5.69 -11.53
C LYS A 138 13.26 -4.52 -11.05
N TYR A 139 12.72 -3.66 -10.20
CA TYR A 139 13.39 -2.44 -9.74
C TYR A 139 13.82 -2.49 -8.28
N MET A 140 13.18 -3.33 -7.48
CA MET A 140 13.40 -3.41 -6.04
C MET A 140 14.31 -4.58 -5.69
N ASN A 141 15.28 -4.35 -4.80
CA ASN A 141 16.10 -5.42 -4.23
C ASN A 141 15.29 -6.24 -3.21
N LYS A 142 14.35 -5.59 -2.52
CA LYS A 142 13.44 -6.22 -1.58
C LYS A 142 12.06 -5.58 -1.62
N THR A 143 11.03 -6.41 -1.46
CA THR A 143 9.64 -5.97 -1.35
C THR A 143 9.00 -6.63 -0.15
N GLN A 144 8.28 -5.88 0.67
CA GLN A 144 7.62 -6.41 1.86
C GLN A 144 6.41 -5.56 2.25
N CYS A 145 5.34 -6.21 2.72
CA CYS A 145 4.20 -5.51 3.33
C CYS A 145 3.96 -6.03 4.75
N ILE A 146 3.18 -5.30 5.53
CA ILE A 146 2.72 -5.80 6.83
C ILE A 146 1.79 -7.00 6.63
N GLY A 147 1.09 -7.06 5.49
CA GLY A 147 0.18 -8.14 5.14
C GLY A 147 -0.98 -8.23 6.13
N ASP A 148 -1.40 -9.47 6.36
CA ASP A 148 -2.52 -9.78 7.26
C ASP A 148 -2.00 -10.27 8.63
N LYS A 149 -0.82 -9.81 9.05
CA LYS A 149 -0.15 -10.24 10.29
C LYS A 149 -0.45 -9.25 11.43
N PRO A 150 -1.28 -9.62 12.42
CA PRO A 150 -1.55 -8.77 13.57
C PRO A 150 -0.25 -8.38 14.30
N GLY A 151 -0.14 -7.11 14.68
CA GLY A 151 1.00 -6.60 15.45
C GLY A 151 2.30 -6.36 14.66
N LEU A 152 2.34 -6.69 13.36
CA LEU A 152 3.45 -6.27 12.52
C LEU A 152 3.25 -4.80 12.11
N VAL A 153 4.26 -3.98 12.32
CA VAL A 153 4.24 -2.55 11.96
C VAL A 153 5.32 -2.24 10.92
N LYS A 154 5.03 -1.31 10.03
CA LYS A 154 5.92 -0.89 8.93
C LYS A 154 7.31 -0.51 9.41
N ARG A 155 7.41 0.23 10.50
CA ARG A 155 8.68 0.59 11.16
C ARG A 155 9.59 -0.60 11.47
N LYS A 156 9.01 -1.74 11.92
CA LYS A 156 9.79 -2.96 12.20
C LYS A 156 10.37 -3.56 10.92
N ILE A 157 9.58 -3.55 9.84
CA ILE A 157 10.03 -3.99 8.51
C ILE A 157 11.19 -3.13 8.03
N ILE A 158 11.04 -1.80 8.08
CA ILE A 158 12.06 -0.82 7.67
C ILE A 158 13.36 -1.04 8.45
N LYS A 159 13.30 -1.18 9.79
CA LYS A 159 14.48 -1.45 10.61
C LYS A 159 15.19 -2.76 10.23
N ASN A 160 14.45 -3.80 9.91
CA ASN A 160 15.02 -5.06 9.47
C ASN A 160 15.69 -4.91 8.09
N LEU A 161 15.06 -4.21 7.15
CA LEU A 161 15.63 -3.96 5.82
C LEU A 161 16.94 -3.16 5.87
N ILE A 162 17.01 -2.14 6.73
CA ILE A 162 18.23 -1.36 6.97
C ILE A 162 19.38 -2.28 7.43
N LYS A 163 19.09 -3.20 8.36
CA LYS A 163 20.08 -4.19 8.83
C LYS A 163 20.45 -5.17 7.72
N ASP A 164 19.47 -5.71 7.00
CA ASP A 164 19.67 -6.68 5.94
C ASP A 164 20.51 -6.14 4.77
N PHE A 165 20.37 -4.84 4.47
CA PHE A 165 21.19 -4.16 3.47
C PHE A 165 22.56 -3.73 4.01
N ASN A 166 22.80 -3.89 5.31
CA ASN A 166 23.97 -3.30 6.00
C ASN A 166 24.12 -1.81 5.67
N SER A 167 23.00 -1.08 5.69
CA SER A 167 22.92 0.31 5.26
C SER A 167 23.50 1.24 6.32
N ASN A 168 24.33 2.19 5.87
CA ASN A 168 24.87 3.24 6.74
C ASN A 168 23.86 4.37 6.93
N LEU A 169 23.14 4.75 5.87
CA LEU A 169 22.14 5.81 5.91
C LEU A 169 21.02 5.50 4.92
N ALA A 170 19.80 5.28 5.42
CA ALA A 170 18.63 5.05 4.62
C ALA A 170 17.71 6.27 4.57
N ALA A 171 17.10 6.50 3.39
CA ALA A 171 16.00 7.42 3.22
C ALA A 171 14.68 6.63 3.09
N VAL A 172 13.63 7.11 3.74
CA VAL A 172 12.27 6.62 3.57
C VAL A 172 11.46 7.65 2.79
N VAL A 173 10.75 7.22 1.77
CA VAL A 173 9.92 8.06 0.90
C VAL A 173 8.48 7.56 1.02
N GLY A 174 7.58 8.42 1.48
CA GLY A 174 6.17 8.11 1.67
C GLY A 174 5.34 9.38 1.76
N ASP A 175 4.02 9.25 1.66
CA ASP A 175 3.06 10.35 1.68
C ASP A 175 2.30 10.47 3.01
N ARG A 176 2.50 9.52 3.92
CA ARG A 176 1.79 9.44 5.19
C ARG A 176 2.73 9.55 6.38
N PHE A 177 2.18 10.02 7.49
CA PHE A 177 2.89 10.09 8.77
C PHE A 177 3.45 8.72 9.22
N TYR A 178 2.72 7.65 8.96
CA TYR A 178 3.14 6.26 9.24
C TYR A 178 4.44 5.82 8.54
N ASP A 179 4.92 6.61 7.58
CA ASP A 179 6.16 6.32 6.85
C ASP A 179 7.41 6.81 7.58
N ILE A 180 7.24 7.77 8.50
CA ILE A 180 8.34 8.48 9.18
C ILE A 180 8.38 8.24 10.70
N GLU A 181 7.39 7.60 11.29
CA GLU A 181 7.38 7.12 12.69
C GLU A 181 8.08 5.77 12.80
#